data_3dfd41aae8cc2be637e4eec8d4612184
#
_entry.id   3dfd41aae8cc2be637e4eec8d4612184
#
_cell.length_a   1.000
_cell.length_b   1.000
_cell.length_c   1.000
_cell.angle_alpha   90.00
_cell.angle_beta   90.00
_cell.angle_gamma   90.00
#
_symmetry.space_group_name_H-M   'P 1'
#
loop_
_entity.id
_entity.type
_entity.pdbx_description
1 polymer ?
#
loop_
_entity_poly.entity_id
_entity_poly.type
_entity_poly.pdbx_seq_one_letter_code
_entity_poly.pdbx_strand_id
1 'polypeptide(L)'
;MAGRRVFLLEKTHTPAALLLGALAGVLAATLCILGSAAWMAKQGCSASMAWPLATVSVCVGGFCGSALAAFWKKEQGLLTGLLLGGLFAAALSGLLLMSGGLFDTPALLRMAAVLLCSCAGGVLGRALGEKKRRI
;
A
#
# COMPACT_ATOMS: atom_id res chain seq x y z
N MET A 1 -21.58 28.23 11.88
CA MET A 1 -20.17 28.46 12.23
C MET A 1 -19.52 27.23 12.90
N ALA A 2 -20.20 26.49 13.74
CA ALA A 2 -19.67 25.25 14.34
C ALA A 2 -19.35 24.13 13.32
N GLY A 3 -20.14 23.95 12.27
CA GLY A 3 -19.89 22.97 11.23
C GLY A 3 -18.62 23.18 10.42
N ARG A 4 -18.16 24.41 10.28
CA ARG A 4 -16.91 24.73 9.56
C ARG A 4 -15.66 24.33 10.35
N ARG A 5 -15.72 24.47 11.68
CA ARG A 5 -14.62 24.06 12.57
C ARG A 5 -14.50 22.55 12.68
N VAL A 6 -15.62 21.84 12.73
CA VAL A 6 -15.66 20.38 12.73
C VAL A 6 -15.10 19.84 11.41
N PHE A 7 -15.46 20.44 10.28
CA PHE A 7 -14.95 20.07 8.96
C PHE A 7 -13.43 20.30 8.82
N LEU A 8 -12.90 21.36 9.41
CA LEU A 8 -11.46 21.65 9.41
C LEU A 8 -10.67 20.71 10.35
N LEU A 9 -11.24 20.37 11.50
CA LEU A 9 -10.64 19.41 12.44
C LEU A 9 -10.62 17.97 11.87
N GLU A 10 -11.67 17.59 11.15
CA GLU A 10 -11.72 16.33 10.43
C GLU A 10 -10.69 16.26 9.32
N LYS A 11 -10.42 17.39 8.65
CA LYS A 11 -9.43 17.50 7.60
C LYS A 11 -7.98 17.41 8.11
N THR A 12 -7.71 17.79 9.36
CA THR A 12 -6.36 17.73 9.94
C THR A 12 -5.95 16.33 10.42
N HIS A 13 -6.90 15.48 10.80
CA HIS A 13 -6.59 14.10 11.20
C HIS A 13 -6.46 13.13 10.01
N THR A 14 -7.03 13.47 8.87
CA THR A 14 -6.99 12.67 7.64
C THR A 14 -5.57 12.47 7.09
N PRO A 15 -4.72 13.53 6.95
CA PRO A 15 -3.38 13.35 6.42
C PRO A 15 -2.45 12.58 7.36
N ALA A 16 -2.62 12.69 8.68
CA ALA A 16 -1.79 11.96 9.64
C ALA A 16 -2.03 10.45 9.59
N ALA A 17 -3.27 10.00 9.48
CA ALA A 17 -3.59 8.57 9.33
C ALA A 17 -3.09 7.99 8.00
N LEU A 18 -3.17 8.76 6.92
CA LEU A 18 -2.60 8.40 5.62
C LEU A 18 -1.08 8.29 5.65
N LEU A 19 -0.41 9.24 6.29
CA LEU A 19 1.05 9.22 6.46
C LEU A 19 1.52 8.02 7.29
N LEU A 20 0.83 7.72 8.39
CA LEU A 20 1.12 6.56 9.21
C LEU A 20 0.91 5.24 8.45
N GLY A 21 -0.18 5.14 7.69
CA GLY A 21 -0.44 3.99 6.84
C GLY A 21 0.60 3.83 5.72
N ALA A 22 1.02 4.93 5.09
CA ALA A 22 2.06 4.93 4.09
C ALA A 22 3.42 4.50 4.67
N LEU A 23 3.79 5.04 5.83
CA LEU A 23 5.02 4.65 6.55
C LEU A 23 5.01 3.16 6.94
N ALA A 24 3.91 2.67 7.49
CA ALA A 24 3.76 1.26 7.84
C ALA A 24 3.82 0.36 6.59
N GLY A 25 3.19 0.77 5.49
CA GLY A 25 3.25 0.06 4.21
C GLY A 25 4.65 0.01 3.62
N VAL A 26 5.38 1.12 3.66
CA VAL A 26 6.78 1.16 3.20
C VAL A 26 7.67 0.28 4.07
N LEU A 27 7.52 0.33 5.40
CA LEU A 27 8.27 -0.55 6.31
C LEU A 27 7.96 -2.04 6.06
N ALA A 28 6.70 -2.40 5.90
CA ALA A 28 6.31 -3.77 5.59
C ALA A 28 6.87 -4.23 4.24
N ALA A 29 6.79 -3.39 3.21
CA ALA A 29 7.37 -3.70 1.89
C ALA A 29 8.89 -3.87 1.97
N THR A 30 9.58 -3.00 2.69
CA THR A 30 11.04 -3.08 2.87
C THR A 30 11.46 -4.36 3.59
N LEU A 31 10.75 -4.73 4.65
CA LEU A 31 10.99 -5.97 5.38
C LEU A 31 10.74 -7.21 4.51
N CYS A 32 9.68 -7.21 3.69
CA CYS A 32 9.41 -8.29 2.75
C CYS A 32 10.50 -8.41 1.67
N ILE A 33 10.98 -7.29 1.15
CA ILE A 33 12.07 -7.27 0.16
C ILE A 33 13.36 -7.80 0.77
N LEU A 34 13.71 -7.36 1.96
CA LEU A 34 14.91 -7.85 2.67
C LEU A 34 14.80 -9.35 2.98
N GLY A 35 13.63 -9.81 3.43
CA GLY A 35 13.38 -11.23 3.68
C GLY A 35 13.49 -12.07 2.42
N SER A 36 12.92 -11.62 1.31
CA SER A 36 13.01 -12.32 0.02
C SER A 36 14.43 -12.32 -0.53
N ALA A 37 15.15 -11.21 -0.41
CA ALA A 37 16.56 -11.12 -0.83
C ALA A 37 17.45 -12.08 -0.02
N ALA A 38 17.27 -12.14 1.29
CA ALA A 38 18.00 -13.07 2.17
C ALA A 38 17.68 -14.54 1.83
N TRP A 39 16.43 -14.85 1.49
CA TRP A 39 16.02 -16.18 1.05
C TRP A 39 16.68 -16.56 -0.29
N MET A 40 16.67 -15.64 -1.26
CA MET A 40 17.30 -15.87 -2.57
C MET A 40 18.81 -16.09 -2.45
N ALA A 41 19.47 -15.32 -1.58
CA ALA A 41 20.90 -15.46 -1.33
C ALA A 41 21.27 -16.86 -0.79
N LYS A 42 20.39 -17.48 0.01
CA LYS A 42 20.60 -18.82 0.55
C LYS A 42 20.35 -19.92 -0.48
N GLN A 43 19.45 -19.70 -1.41
CA GLN A 43 19.05 -20.74 -2.39
C GLN A 43 19.80 -20.65 -3.73
N GLY A 44 20.62 -19.62 -3.94
CA GLY A 44 21.34 -19.45 -5.21
C GLY A 44 20.43 -19.28 -6.43
N CYS A 45 19.20 -18.75 -6.21
CA CYS A 45 18.22 -18.58 -7.28
C CYS A 45 18.67 -17.57 -8.32
N SER A 46 18.27 -17.80 -9.58
CA SER A 46 18.60 -16.91 -10.69
C SER A 46 17.92 -15.53 -10.52
N ALA A 47 18.58 -14.49 -11.04
CA ALA A 47 18.10 -13.11 -11.00
C ALA A 47 16.69 -12.90 -11.62
N SER A 48 16.26 -13.81 -12.49
CA SER A 48 14.93 -13.79 -13.10
C SER A 48 13.78 -13.94 -12.10
N MET A 49 14.02 -14.56 -10.95
CA MET A 49 13.02 -14.72 -9.88
C MET A 49 12.88 -13.47 -9.00
N ALA A 50 13.80 -12.52 -9.08
CA ALA A 50 13.76 -11.30 -8.29
C ALA A 50 12.55 -10.42 -8.64
N TRP A 51 12.16 -10.38 -9.90
CA TRP A 51 11.07 -9.55 -10.40
C TRP A 51 9.69 -9.91 -9.83
N PRO A 52 9.23 -11.16 -9.89
CA PRO A 52 7.93 -11.52 -9.30
C PRO A 52 7.92 -11.36 -7.78
N LEU A 53 9.03 -11.67 -7.11
CA LEU A 53 9.14 -11.50 -5.67
C LEU A 53 9.02 -10.04 -5.22
N ALA A 54 9.66 -9.12 -5.93
CA ALA A 54 9.54 -7.70 -5.67
C ALA A 54 8.09 -7.21 -5.81
N THR A 55 7.39 -7.67 -6.84
CA THR A 55 5.97 -7.32 -7.05
C THR A 55 5.09 -7.83 -5.91
N VAL A 56 5.28 -9.08 -5.48
CA VAL A 56 4.55 -9.65 -4.34
C VAL A 56 4.83 -8.86 -3.06
N SER A 57 6.09 -8.49 -2.81
CA SER A 57 6.47 -7.71 -1.62
C SER A 57 5.79 -6.34 -1.58
N VAL A 58 5.69 -5.67 -2.72
CA VAL A 58 4.99 -4.37 -2.83
C VAL A 58 3.48 -4.55 -2.66
N CYS A 59 2.90 -5.62 -3.20
CA CYS A 59 1.49 -5.95 -2.99
C CYS A 59 1.18 -6.19 -1.51
N VAL A 60 2.00 -6.95 -0.81
CA VAL A 60 1.85 -7.20 0.63
C VAL A 60 2.01 -5.90 1.42
N GLY A 61 3.00 -5.07 1.09
CA GLY A 61 3.20 -3.77 1.70
C GLY A 61 2.00 -2.83 1.51
N GLY A 62 1.49 -2.75 0.30
CA GLY A 62 0.29 -1.99 -0.04
C GLY A 62 -0.96 -2.49 0.70
N PHE A 63 -1.12 -3.80 0.79
CA PHE A 63 -2.21 -4.44 1.53
C PHE A 63 -2.15 -4.12 3.03
N CYS A 64 -1.00 -4.34 3.67
CA CYS A 64 -0.80 -4.07 5.09
C CYS A 64 -0.94 -2.58 5.40
N GLY A 65 -0.35 -1.71 4.61
CA GLY A 65 -0.42 -0.26 4.79
C GLY A 65 -1.85 0.28 4.68
N SER A 66 -2.58 -0.17 3.66
CA SER A 66 -3.97 0.24 3.46
C SER A 66 -4.91 -0.34 4.53
N ALA A 67 -4.68 -1.57 4.96
CA ALA A 67 -5.44 -2.19 6.05
C ALA A 67 -5.25 -1.43 7.37
N LEU A 68 -4.01 -1.06 7.71
CA LEU A 68 -3.71 -0.27 8.90
C LEU A 68 -4.34 1.13 8.83
N ALA A 69 -4.18 1.82 7.71
CA ALA A 69 -4.74 3.15 7.50
C ALA A 69 -6.27 3.14 7.59
N ALA A 70 -6.92 2.15 6.99
CA ALA A 70 -8.38 1.98 7.03
C ALA A 70 -8.88 1.60 8.43
N PHE A 71 -8.12 0.80 9.18
CA PHE A 71 -8.42 0.44 10.55
C PHE A 71 -8.47 1.67 11.47
N TRP A 72 -7.56 2.62 11.26
CA TRP A 72 -7.49 3.84 12.05
C TRP A 72 -8.54 4.87 11.66
N LYS A 73 -8.82 5.02 10.37
CA LYS A 73 -9.71 6.07 9.86
C LYS A 73 -11.20 5.73 9.90
N LYS A 74 -11.57 4.47 9.99
CA LYS A 74 -12.94 3.92 10.16
C LYS A 74 -14.02 4.31 9.13
N GLU A 75 -13.86 5.36 8.34
CA GLU A 75 -14.98 5.91 7.55
C GLU A 75 -14.95 5.61 6.04
N GLN A 76 -13.79 5.49 5.41
CA GLN A 76 -13.67 5.34 3.95
C GLN A 76 -12.52 4.41 3.56
N GLY A 77 -12.60 3.14 3.98
CA GLY A 77 -11.55 2.15 3.73
C GLY A 77 -11.17 1.99 2.26
N LEU A 78 -12.17 2.02 1.37
CA LEU A 78 -11.94 1.92 -0.08
C LEU A 78 -11.17 3.13 -0.62
N LEU A 79 -11.54 4.34 -0.21
CA LEU A 79 -10.90 5.57 -0.65
C LEU A 79 -9.45 5.67 -0.12
N THR A 80 -9.24 5.25 1.11
CA THR A 80 -7.93 5.19 1.74
C THR A 80 -7.03 4.17 1.04
N GLY A 81 -7.57 3.00 0.71
CA GLY A 81 -6.88 1.96 -0.06
C GLY A 81 -6.52 2.43 -1.47
N LEU A 82 -7.44 3.12 -2.14
CA LEU A 82 -7.22 3.67 -3.48
C LEU A 82 -6.15 4.77 -3.47
N LEU A 83 -6.19 5.68 -2.50
CA LEU A 83 -5.19 6.74 -2.34
C LEU A 83 -3.79 6.17 -2.05
N LEU A 84 -3.70 5.22 -1.14
CA LEU A 84 -2.43 4.58 -0.83
C LEU A 84 -1.91 3.75 -2.00
N GLY A 85 -2.78 2.98 -2.65
CA GLY A 85 -2.44 2.22 -3.85
C GLY A 85 -1.99 3.12 -5.00
N GLY A 86 -2.66 4.26 -5.19
CA GLY A 86 -2.26 5.28 -6.15
C GLY A 86 -0.88 5.88 -5.85
N LEU A 87 -0.60 6.15 -4.58
CA LEU A 87 0.71 6.64 -4.14
C LEU A 87 1.82 5.62 -4.42
N PHE A 88 1.60 4.35 -4.10
CA PHE A 88 2.56 3.27 -4.39
C PHE A 88 2.74 3.06 -5.90
N ALA A 89 1.66 3.09 -6.67
CA ALA A 89 1.71 3.00 -8.12
C ALA A 89 2.48 4.17 -8.74
N ALA A 90 2.27 5.39 -8.24
CA ALA A 90 3.00 6.58 -8.68
C ALA A 90 4.50 6.49 -8.34
N ALA A 91 4.85 5.99 -7.16
CA ALA A 91 6.24 5.77 -6.76
C ALA A 91 6.92 4.73 -7.66
N LEU A 92 6.24 3.63 -7.96
CA LEU A 92 6.74 2.60 -8.88
C LEU A 92 6.91 3.13 -10.31
N SER A 93 5.97 3.96 -10.79
CA SER A 93 6.07 4.62 -12.09
C SER A 93 7.27 5.55 -12.16
N GLY A 94 7.50 6.34 -11.12
CA GLY A 94 8.64 7.24 -11.01
C GLY A 94 9.97 6.48 -11.04
N LEU A 95 10.07 5.38 -10.31
CA LEU A 95 11.24 4.50 -10.32
C LEU A 95 11.48 3.87 -11.71
N LEU A 96 10.43 3.45 -12.39
CA LEU A 96 10.51 2.88 -13.72
C LEU A 96 11.02 3.89 -14.74
N LEU A 97 10.52 5.13 -14.68
CA LEU A 97 10.98 6.25 -15.53
C LEU A 97 12.44 6.59 -15.27
N MET A 98 12.88 6.60 -14.02
CA MET A 98 14.30 6.85 -13.68
C MET A 98 15.23 5.73 -14.15
N SER A 99 14.74 4.50 -14.23
CA SER A 99 15.49 3.34 -14.74
C SER A 99 15.53 3.26 -16.27
N GLY A 100 14.94 4.22 -16.99
CA GLY A 100 14.89 4.23 -18.44
C GLY A 100 14.02 3.11 -19.04
N GLY A 101 13.18 2.48 -18.22
CA GLY A 101 12.25 1.44 -18.65
C GLY A 101 11.05 2.02 -19.39
N LEU A 102 10.68 1.38 -20.51
CA LEU A 102 9.47 1.68 -21.23
C LEU A 102 8.25 1.12 -20.46
N PHE A 103 7.13 1.81 -20.57
CA PHE A 103 5.84 1.31 -20.06
C PHE A 103 5.38 0.12 -20.92
N ASP A 104 5.85 -1.05 -20.58
CA ASP A 104 5.42 -2.30 -21.19
C ASP A 104 4.13 -2.83 -20.54
N THR A 105 3.42 -3.68 -21.27
CA THR A 105 2.21 -4.39 -20.79
C THR A 105 2.40 -5.03 -19.41
N PRO A 106 3.52 -5.68 -19.07
CA PRO A 106 3.73 -6.22 -17.73
C PRO A 106 3.84 -5.16 -16.64
N ALA A 107 4.30 -3.95 -16.95
CA ALA A 107 4.36 -2.85 -15.98
C ALA A 107 2.95 -2.36 -15.61
N LEU A 108 2.06 -2.22 -16.58
CA LEU A 108 0.65 -1.89 -16.38
C LEU A 108 -0.07 -2.95 -15.55
N LEU A 109 0.18 -4.23 -15.83
CA LEU A 109 -0.41 -5.34 -15.08
C LEU A 109 0.01 -5.31 -13.60
N ARG A 110 1.26 -4.97 -13.33
CA ARG A 110 1.78 -4.81 -11.95
C ARG A 110 1.13 -3.66 -11.20
N MET A 111 0.97 -2.51 -11.88
CA MET A 111 0.26 -1.37 -11.29
C MET A 111 -1.17 -1.71 -10.93
N ALA A 112 -1.88 -2.41 -11.82
CA ALA A 112 -3.23 -2.88 -11.56
C ALA A 112 -3.27 -3.85 -10.38
N ALA A 113 -2.33 -4.79 -10.29
CA ALA A 113 -2.24 -5.75 -9.18
C ALA A 113 -2.01 -5.03 -7.84
N VAL A 114 -1.09 -4.07 -7.78
CA VAL A 114 -0.81 -3.29 -6.56
C VAL A 114 -2.03 -2.48 -6.14
N LEU A 115 -2.73 -1.85 -7.08
CA LEU A 115 -3.97 -1.11 -6.80
C LEU A 115 -5.06 -2.03 -6.25
N LEU A 116 -5.28 -3.18 -6.87
CA LEU A 116 -6.28 -4.16 -6.42
C LEU A 116 -5.95 -4.69 -5.02
N CYS A 117 -4.70 -5.06 -4.76
CA CYS A 117 -4.27 -5.51 -3.43
C CYS A 117 -4.45 -4.42 -2.37
N SER A 118 -4.14 -3.18 -2.70
CA SER A 118 -4.29 -2.04 -1.79
C SER A 118 -5.77 -1.73 -1.52
N CYS A 119 -6.64 -1.80 -2.54
CA CYS A 119 -8.08 -1.65 -2.35
C CYS A 119 -8.66 -2.76 -1.47
N ALA A 120 -8.27 -4.02 -1.72
CA ALA A 120 -8.70 -5.15 -0.90
C ALA A 120 -8.25 -5.00 0.56
N GLY A 121 -7.00 -4.56 0.79
CA GLY A 121 -6.49 -4.24 2.12
C GLY A 121 -7.29 -3.15 2.82
N GLY A 122 -7.66 -2.09 2.11
CA GLY A 122 -8.50 -1.01 2.64
C GLY A 122 -9.90 -1.48 3.06
N VAL A 123 -10.52 -2.32 2.26
CA VAL A 123 -11.85 -2.90 2.57
C VAL A 123 -11.77 -3.84 3.77
N LEU A 124 -10.78 -4.72 3.80
CA LEU A 124 -10.56 -5.65 4.93
C LEU A 124 -10.23 -4.92 6.22
N GLY A 125 -9.38 -3.89 6.15
CA GLY A 125 -9.03 -3.07 7.31
C GLY A 125 -10.26 -2.39 7.93
N ARG A 126 -11.18 -1.90 7.09
CA ARG A 126 -12.46 -1.36 7.55
C ARG A 126 -13.33 -2.43 8.19
N ALA A 127 -13.49 -3.58 7.56
CA ALA A 127 -14.31 -4.68 8.06
C ALA A 127 -13.82 -5.18 9.43
N LEU A 128 -12.50 -5.29 9.61
CA LEU A 128 -11.90 -5.67 10.89
C LEU A 128 -12.09 -4.59 11.97
N GLY A 129 -11.98 -3.33 11.60
CA GLY A 129 -12.21 -2.19 12.51
C GLY A 129 -13.67 -2.13 13.00
N GLU A 130 -14.61 -2.46 12.15
CA GLU A 130 -16.05 -2.50 12.48
C GLU A 130 -16.40 -3.70 13.37
N LYS A 131 -15.79 -4.86 13.14
CA LYS A 131 -16.00 -6.07 13.96
C LYS A 131 -15.54 -5.88 15.40
N LYS A 132 -14.42 -5.19 15.62
CA LYS A 132 -13.91 -4.90 16.97
C LYS A 132 -14.85 -3.99 17.79
N ARG A 133 -15.70 -3.23 17.13
CA ARG A 133 -16.65 -2.32 17.78
C ARG A 133 -17.94 -3.02 18.25
N ARG A 134 -18.24 -4.21 17.71
CA ARG A 134 -19.44 -4.99 18.06
C ARG A 134 -19.22 -5.98 19.22
N ILE A 135 -17.98 -6.12 19.64
CA ILE A 135 -17.60 -6.93 20.81
C ILE A 135 -17.36 -6.00 22.01
#